data_60ea345741ad07d4e147fab37bcfa4d1
#
_entry.id   60ea345741ad07d4e147fab37bcfa4d1
#
_cell.length_a   1.000
_cell.length_b   1.000
_cell.length_c   1.000
_cell.angle_alpha   90.00
_cell.angle_beta   90.00
_cell.angle_gamma   90.00
#
_symmetry.space_group_name_H-M   'P 1'
#
loop_
_entity.id
_entity.type
_entity.pdbx_description
1 polymer ?
#
loop_
_entity_poly.entity_id
_entity_poly.type
_entity_poly.pdbx_seq_one_letter_code
_entity_poly.pdbx_strand_id
1 'polypeptide(L)'
;MKLPAARIGYWMLALVSVGHLLAQPGSAVSTNRAYDALSSRQEIEAYAATNEMFSRAIEYFVQTMDGHQPDKLPEGLALEDISRAVLKVFPGASSMLDQPIRFYGKVLDEHNQPVPGAVIHFEWEGFLIQRKASAEVNSDQTGLFALTGRTGTQLYVSVGKDGYYTSPRNGGAGILRYAAAYGQVFRPDPSKPVLYYLHKKGEPAKSLITSQYGVRQDYWVQAPLDGTKVSVNLLERKTGSGPLEISQVKPEYAKWKTATEWSFSMRIPNGGFVEEAEEFPFHPPEAGYRPEVAFQFQKGATNWTTDVRKDYYIKFGSPALYGRLHLETSISASSAILGYVINPDGSRNLEPKP
;
A
#
# COMPACT_ATOMS: atom_id res chain seq x y z
N MET A 1 21.03 -37.10 0.65
CA MET A 1 21.47 -35.78 0.17
C MET A 1 22.23 -35.10 1.31
N LYS A 2 23.55 -34.91 1.22
CA LYS A 2 24.34 -34.26 2.28
C LYS A 2 24.22 -32.75 2.06
N LEU A 3 23.45 -32.05 2.88
CA LEU A 3 23.45 -30.60 2.92
C LEU A 3 24.79 -30.11 3.51
N PRO A 4 25.58 -29.30 2.80
CA PRO A 4 26.85 -28.81 3.32
C PRO A 4 26.62 -27.79 4.43
N ALA A 5 27.19 -28.01 5.60
CA ALA A 5 27.06 -27.19 6.80
C ALA A 5 27.47 -25.71 6.61
N ALA A 6 28.28 -25.39 5.63
CA ALA A 6 28.70 -24.02 5.30
C ALA A 6 27.61 -23.16 4.65
N ARG A 7 26.54 -23.74 4.13
CA ARG A 7 25.42 -23.01 3.54
C ARG A 7 24.34 -22.57 4.55
N ILE A 8 24.33 -23.17 5.74
CA ILE A 8 23.31 -22.92 6.77
C ILE A 8 23.31 -21.45 7.25
N GLY A 9 24.48 -20.80 7.32
CA GLY A 9 24.61 -19.40 7.72
C GLY A 9 24.06 -18.38 6.70
N TYR A 10 24.06 -18.73 5.42
CA TYR A 10 23.49 -17.87 4.35
C TYR A 10 21.97 -17.98 4.23
N TRP A 11 21.39 -19.07 4.73
CA TRP A 11 19.99 -19.44 4.55
C TRP A 11 19.01 -18.67 5.44
N MET A 12 19.50 -17.99 6.47
CA MET A 12 18.67 -17.23 7.38
C MET A 12 18.24 -15.86 6.87
N LEU A 13 18.80 -15.40 5.75
CA LEU A 13 18.52 -14.06 5.21
C LEU A 13 17.35 -14.01 4.22
N ALA A 14 16.81 -15.14 3.77
CA ALA A 14 15.89 -15.19 2.63
C ALA A 14 14.43 -15.57 2.94
N LEU A 15 14.00 -15.65 4.20
CA LEU A 15 12.60 -15.90 4.61
C LEU A 15 11.59 -14.79 4.19
N VAL A 16 12.05 -13.82 3.43
CA VAL A 16 11.36 -12.57 3.11
C VAL A 16 10.25 -12.68 2.09
N SER A 17 10.38 -13.62 1.16
CA SER A 17 9.50 -13.63 -0.02
C SER A 17 8.20 -14.43 0.15
N VAL A 18 8.10 -15.24 1.19
CA VAL A 18 6.93 -16.10 1.44
C VAL A 18 5.71 -15.30 1.96
N GLY A 19 5.94 -14.19 2.63
CA GLY A 19 4.85 -13.38 3.24
C GLY A 19 3.87 -12.70 2.26
N HIS A 20 4.23 -12.53 0.99
CA HIS A 20 3.38 -11.84 0.01
C HIS A 20 2.38 -12.73 -0.73
N LEU A 21 2.53 -14.05 -0.66
CA LEU A 21 1.63 -15.01 -1.36
C LEU A 21 0.43 -15.48 -0.51
N LEU A 22 0.22 -14.94 0.67
CA LEU A 22 -0.48 -15.59 1.77
C LEU A 22 -1.91 -15.16 2.07
N ALA A 23 -2.58 -14.48 1.17
CA ALA A 23 -3.99 -14.11 1.34
C ALA A 23 -4.92 -14.96 0.47
N GLN A 24 -5.02 -16.27 0.75
CA GLN A 24 -6.12 -17.10 0.23
C GLN A 24 -6.77 -17.85 1.39
N PRO A 25 -8.08 -17.67 1.65
CA PRO A 25 -8.79 -18.46 2.65
C PRO A 25 -9.25 -19.80 2.07
N GLY A 26 -9.01 -20.87 2.81
CA GLY A 26 -9.77 -22.11 2.69
C GLY A 26 -9.01 -23.35 2.24
N SER A 27 -8.34 -24.00 3.18
CA SER A 27 -8.27 -25.47 3.18
C SER A 27 -8.28 -25.96 4.62
N ALA A 28 -9.10 -26.95 4.92
CA ALA A 28 -9.18 -27.59 6.23
C ALA A 28 -7.85 -28.26 6.56
N VAL A 29 -7.17 -27.76 7.59
CA VAL A 29 -5.86 -28.22 8.04
C VAL A 29 -6.03 -29.50 8.81
N SER A 30 -5.36 -30.57 8.36
CA SER A 30 -5.16 -31.77 9.17
C SER A 30 -4.20 -31.44 10.32
N THR A 31 -4.70 -31.41 11.54
CA THR A 31 -3.98 -30.96 12.74
C THR A 31 -2.98 -31.96 13.30
N ASN A 32 -2.83 -33.15 12.74
CA ASN A 32 -1.95 -34.20 13.27
C ASN A 32 -1.15 -34.85 12.16
N ARG A 33 0.05 -34.33 11.90
CA ARG A 33 0.96 -34.94 10.95
C ARG A 33 2.03 -35.77 11.65
N ALA A 34 2.39 -36.91 11.04
CA ALA A 34 3.33 -37.86 11.61
C ALA A 34 4.69 -37.24 11.99
N TYR A 35 5.14 -36.18 11.29
CA TYR A 35 6.39 -35.49 11.59
C TYR A 35 6.35 -34.61 12.85
N ASP A 36 5.17 -34.33 13.41
CA ASP A 36 5.07 -33.58 14.67
C ASP A 36 5.64 -34.35 15.84
N ALA A 37 5.66 -35.70 15.78
CA ALA A 37 6.18 -36.57 16.78
C ALA A 37 7.75 -36.76 16.72
N LEU A 38 8.38 -36.30 15.61
CA LEU A 38 9.83 -36.46 15.44
C LEU A 38 10.60 -35.56 16.44
N SER A 39 11.54 -36.13 17.15
CA SER A 39 12.28 -35.45 18.24
C SER A 39 13.79 -35.35 18.00
N SER A 40 14.35 -36.20 17.16
CA SER A 40 15.79 -36.21 16.87
C SER A 40 16.09 -35.85 15.42
N ARG A 41 17.28 -35.30 15.18
CA ARG A 41 17.76 -34.99 13.83
C ARG A 41 17.74 -36.20 12.91
N GLN A 42 18.16 -37.38 13.45
CA GLN A 42 18.20 -38.62 12.70
C GLN A 42 16.81 -39.08 12.26
N GLU A 43 15.80 -38.94 13.14
CA GLU A 43 14.38 -39.24 12.81
C GLU A 43 13.88 -38.30 11.74
N ILE A 44 14.20 -36.99 11.81
CA ILE A 44 13.79 -35.99 10.82
C ILE A 44 14.42 -36.31 9.45
N GLU A 45 15.71 -36.62 9.40
CA GLU A 45 16.42 -36.99 8.16
C GLU A 45 15.86 -38.28 7.56
N ALA A 46 15.57 -39.28 8.37
CA ALA A 46 14.95 -40.54 7.95
C ALA A 46 13.53 -40.31 7.42
N TYR A 47 12.76 -39.51 8.12
CA TYR A 47 11.38 -39.13 7.68
C TYR A 47 11.41 -38.38 6.36
N ALA A 48 12.29 -37.40 6.22
CA ALA A 48 12.45 -36.63 4.98
C ALA A 48 12.86 -37.50 3.79
N ALA A 49 13.65 -38.56 4.03
CA ALA A 49 14.06 -39.48 2.99
C ALA A 49 12.92 -40.35 2.44
N THR A 50 11.85 -40.52 3.21
CA THR A 50 10.73 -41.42 2.86
C THR A 50 9.41 -40.66 2.65
N ASN A 51 9.33 -39.38 3.04
CA ASN A 51 8.13 -38.58 2.92
C ASN A 51 8.32 -37.46 1.89
N GLU A 52 7.81 -37.66 0.71
CA GLU A 52 7.92 -36.73 -0.40
C GLU A 52 7.34 -35.33 -0.08
N MET A 53 6.21 -35.27 0.61
CA MET A 53 5.55 -34.00 0.93
C MET A 53 6.40 -33.17 1.91
N PHE A 54 6.99 -33.80 2.91
CA PHE A 54 7.90 -33.16 3.86
C PHE A 54 9.18 -32.68 3.16
N SER A 55 9.76 -33.49 2.29
CA SER A 55 10.92 -33.10 1.50
C SER A 55 10.64 -31.94 0.58
N ARG A 56 9.48 -31.93 -0.10
CA ARG A 56 9.04 -30.83 -0.96
C ARG A 56 8.82 -29.54 -0.16
N ALA A 57 8.31 -29.63 1.08
CA ALA A 57 8.15 -28.48 1.94
C ALA A 57 9.49 -27.83 2.31
N ILE A 58 10.47 -28.65 2.68
CA ILE A 58 11.83 -28.18 2.98
C ILE A 58 12.51 -27.63 1.72
N GLU A 59 12.38 -28.31 0.58
CA GLU A 59 12.95 -27.86 -0.68
C GLU A 59 12.34 -26.53 -1.14
N TYR A 60 11.02 -26.36 -1.05
CA TYR A 60 10.33 -25.11 -1.33
C TYR A 60 10.86 -23.97 -0.46
N PHE A 61 10.99 -24.23 0.84
CA PHE A 61 11.57 -23.27 1.77
C PHE A 61 12.99 -22.90 1.37
N VAL A 62 13.81 -23.91 1.05
CA VAL A 62 15.20 -23.77 0.64
C VAL A 62 15.32 -22.91 -0.63
N GLN A 63 14.52 -23.19 -1.66
CA GLN A 63 14.52 -22.43 -2.92
C GLN A 63 14.10 -20.98 -2.68
N THR A 64 13.10 -20.76 -1.84
CA THR A 64 12.66 -19.42 -1.45
C THR A 64 13.80 -18.66 -0.75
N MET A 65 14.57 -19.33 0.08
CA MET A 65 15.74 -18.78 0.78
C MET A 65 16.88 -18.40 -0.17
N ASP A 66 17.08 -19.13 -1.25
CA ASP A 66 18.07 -18.83 -2.29
C ASP A 66 17.64 -17.71 -3.25
N GLY A 67 16.51 -17.05 -2.97
CA GLY A 67 15.99 -15.95 -3.80
C GLY A 67 15.22 -16.41 -5.02
N HIS A 68 14.97 -17.71 -5.16
CA HIS A 68 14.04 -18.24 -6.15
C HIS A 68 12.63 -18.08 -5.59
N GLN A 69 11.79 -17.32 -6.25
CA GLN A 69 10.37 -17.24 -5.92
C GLN A 69 9.62 -18.28 -6.78
N PRO A 70 9.30 -19.45 -6.23
CA PRO A 70 8.43 -20.38 -6.94
C PRO A 70 7.05 -19.73 -7.05
N ASP A 71 6.52 -19.65 -8.28
CA ASP A 71 5.27 -18.97 -8.60
C ASP A 71 4.04 -19.55 -7.86
N LYS A 72 4.15 -20.77 -7.37
CA LYS A 72 3.06 -21.46 -6.66
C LYS A 72 3.60 -22.38 -5.56
N LEU A 73 2.81 -22.48 -4.49
CA LEU A 73 3.00 -23.55 -3.51
C LEU A 73 2.93 -24.93 -4.20
N PRO A 74 3.78 -25.87 -3.82
CA PRO A 74 3.65 -27.25 -4.30
C PRO A 74 2.26 -27.80 -4.00
N GLU A 75 1.66 -28.49 -4.98
CA GLU A 75 0.34 -29.05 -4.83
C GLU A 75 0.21 -29.95 -3.59
N GLY A 76 -0.85 -29.73 -2.80
CA GLY A 76 -1.09 -30.48 -1.56
C GLY A 76 -0.32 -29.99 -0.34
N LEU A 77 0.50 -28.93 -0.44
CA LEU A 77 1.18 -28.31 0.71
C LEU A 77 0.48 -27.01 1.12
N ALA A 78 0.21 -26.89 2.43
CA ALA A 78 -0.14 -25.61 3.03
C ALA A 78 1.13 -24.96 3.61
N LEU A 79 1.12 -23.64 3.78
CA LEU A 79 2.24 -22.92 4.39
C LEU A 79 2.52 -23.33 5.82
N GLU A 80 1.48 -23.72 6.53
CA GLU A 80 1.59 -24.27 7.88
C GLU A 80 2.42 -25.54 7.89
N ASP A 81 2.29 -26.37 6.86
CA ASP A 81 3.07 -27.60 6.71
C ASP A 81 4.54 -27.26 6.47
N ILE A 82 4.81 -26.27 5.63
CA ILE A 82 6.16 -25.78 5.38
C ILE A 82 6.77 -25.22 6.67
N SER A 83 6.04 -24.36 7.37
CA SER A 83 6.50 -23.76 8.63
C SER A 83 6.78 -24.80 9.69
N ARG A 84 5.92 -25.81 9.85
CA ARG A 84 6.13 -26.91 10.79
C ARG A 84 7.35 -27.77 10.42
N ALA A 85 7.48 -28.13 9.14
CA ALA A 85 8.62 -28.90 8.65
C ALA A 85 9.94 -28.13 8.87
N VAL A 86 9.94 -26.82 8.58
CA VAL A 86 11.10 -25.95 8.81
C VAL A 86 11.51 -25.91 10.29
N LEU A 87 10.55 -25.74 11.20
CA LEU A 87 10.84 -25.72 12.63
C LEU A 87 11.36 -27.07 13.17
N LYS A 88 10.97 -28.17 12.56
CA LYS A 88 11.56 -29.47 12.89
C LYS A 88 13.05 -29.60 12.47
N VAL A 89 13.35 -29.12 11.26
CA VAL A 89 14.74 -29.11 10.76
C VAL A 89 15.58 -28.02 11.41
N PHE A 90 14.99 -26.88 11.72
CA PHE A 90 15.64 -25.69 12.29
C PHE A 90 14.89 -25.18 13.52
N PRO A 91 15.00 -25.84 14.69
CA PRO A 91 14.22 -25.47 15.88
C PRO A 91 14.43 -24.03 16.37
N GLY A 92 15.60 -23.45 16.08
CA GLY A 92 15.93 -22.06 16.42
C GLY A 92 15.36 -20.99 15.46
N ALA A 93 14.72 -21.36 14.36
CA ALA A 93 14.29 -20.42 13.33
C ALA A 93 13.29 -19.38 13.90
N SER A 94 12.37 -19.81 14.77
CA SER A 94 11.41 -18.88 15.39
C SER A 94 12.10 -17.83 16.25
N SER A 95 13.06 -18.23 17.10
CA SER A 95 13.76 -17.30 18.00
C SER A 95 14.69 -16.33 17.26
N MET A 96 15.16 -16.71 16.07
CA MET A 96 16.02 -15.84 15.25
C MET A 96 15.23 -14.83 14.44
N LEU A 97 13.98 -15.12 14.16
CA LEU A 97 13.10 -14.27 13.33
C LEU A 97 12.14 -13.42 14.19
N ASP A 98 11.64 -13.95 15.30
CA ASP A 98 10.82 -13.20 16.23
C ASP A 98 11.69 -12.22 17.03
N GLN A 99 11.71 -10.98 16.61
CA GLN A 99 12.48 -9.91 17.22
C GLN A 99 11.63 -9.14 18.25
N PRO A 100 12.26 -8.52 19.26
CA PRO A 100 11.55 -7.63 20.18
C PRO A 100 10.89 -6.49 19.42
N ILE A 101 9.57 -6.40 19.52
CA ILE A 101 8.78 -5.29 18.98
C ILE A 101 8.79 -4.16 19.99
N ARG A 102 9.26 -2.99 19.55
CA ARG A 102 9.11 -1.70 20.24
C ARG A 102 8.59 -0.70 19.22
N PHE A 103 7.59 0.06 19.59
CA PHE A 103 7.02 1.08 18.73
C PHE A 103 6.65 2.30 19.56
N TYR A 104 6.91 3.48 19.02
CA TYR A 104 6.55 4.77 19.61
C TYR A 104 5.87 5.60 18.54
N GLY A 105 4.66 6.05 18.83
CA GLY A 105 3.88 6.88 17.94
C GLY A 105 3.30 8.10 18.65
N LYS A 106 2.89 9.08 17.85
CA LYS A 106 2.21 10.29 18.30
C LYS A 106 1.07 10.63 17.37
N VAL A 107 -0.09 10.91 17.93
CA VAL A 107 -1.28 11.34 17.20
C VAL A 107 -1.40 12.85 17.28
N LEU A 108 -1.53 13.47 16.12
CA LEU A 108 -1.70 14.91 15.94
C LEU A 108 -2.96 15.20 15.11
N ASP A 109 -3.53 16.38 15.29
CA ASP A 109 -4.57 16.89 14.39
C ASP A 109 -3.98 17.66 13.19
N GLU A 110 -4.84 18.21 12.35
CA GLU A 110 -4.50 19.05 11.18
C GLU A 110 -3.76 20.35 11.54
N HIS A 111 -3.78 20.76 12.81
CA HIS A 111 -3.07 21.93 13.35
C HIS A 111 -1.80 21.54 14.12
N ASN A 112 -1.35 20.28 14.00
CA ASN A 112 -0.25 19.69 14.75
C ASN A 112 -0.45 19.71 16.29
N GLN A 113 -1.71 19.77 16.76
CA GLN A 113 -2.01 19.65 18.18
C GLN A 113 -2.16 18.17 18.56
N PRO A 114 -1.75 17.78 19.77
CA PRO A 114 -1.93 16.43 20.27
C PRO A 114 -3.40 16.01 20.28
N VAL A 115 -3.69 14.79 19.88
CA VAL A 115 -5.02 14.18 19.95
C VAL A 115 -5.02 13.11 21.05
N PRO A 116 -5.47 13.42 22.27
CA PRO A 116 -5.58 12.45 23.35
C PRO A 116 -6.78 11.51 23.13
N GLY A 117 -6.67 10.28 23.65
CA GLY A 117 -7.76 9.30 23.58
C GLY A 117 -8.04 8.77 22.16
N ALA A 118 -7.12 8.93 21.23
CA ALA A 118 -7.20 8.20 19.97
C ALA A 118 -6.98 6.71 20.23
N VAL A 119 -7.76 5.85 19.58
CA VAL A 119 -7.64 4.39 19.68
C VAL A 119 -6.58 3.92 18.70
N ILE A 120 -5.59 3.21 19.20
CA ILE A 120 -4.51 2.63 18.42
C ILE A 120 -4.65 1.12 18.46
N HIS A 121 -4.86 0.54 17.30
CA HIS A 121 -4.88 -0.90 17.13
C HIS A 121 -3.55 -1.38 16.57
N PHE A 122 -2.89 -2.28 17.29
CA PHE A 122 -1.68 -2.96 16.89
C PHE A 122 -2.02 -4.39 16.48
N GLU A 123 -1.49 -4.82 15.35
CA GLU A 123 -1.52 -6.21 14.92
C GLU A 123 -0.09 -6.62 14.56
N TRP A 124 0.40 -7.72 15.11
CA TRP A 124 1.73 -8.21 14.78
C TRP A 124 1.70 -9.70 14.47
N GLU A 125 2.67 -10.09 13.69
CA GLU A 125 2.83 -11.47 13.24
C GLU A 125 4.16 -12.02 13.74
N GLY A 126 4.13 -13.25 14.25
CA GLY A 126 5.31 -14.05 14.50
C GLY A 126 5.76 -14.79 13.24
N PHE A 127 6.88 -15.51 13.34
CA PHE A 127 7.41 -16.31 12.24
C PHE A 127 6.41 -17.34 11.71
N LEU A 128 5.62 -17.93 12.57
CA LEU A 128 4.50 -18.76 12.16
C LEU A 128 3.29 -17.86 11.96
N ILE A 129 2.76 -17.80 10.75
CA ILE A 129 1.60 -16.99 10.33
C ILE A 129 0.38 -17.19 11.23
N GLN A 130 0.27 -18.31 11.89
CA GLN A 130 -0.78 -18.61 12.89
C GLN A 130 -0.68 -17.80 14.18
N ARG A 131 0.41 -17.06 14.41
CA ARG A 131 0.59 -16.21 15.59
C ARG A 131 0.31 -14.74 15.27
N LYS A 132 -0.86 -14.48 14.69
CA LYS A 132 -1.37 -13.12 14.70
C LYS A 132 -1.82 -12.79 16.11
N ALA A 133 -1.31 -11.69 16.61
CA ALA A 133 -1.72 -11.16 17.90
C ALA A 133 -2.02 -9.69 17.75
N SER A 134 -2.91 -9.18 18.59
CA SER A 134 -3.30 -7.78 18.56
C SER A 134 -3.33 -7.20 19.97
N ALA A 135 -3.25 -5.88 20.05
CA ALA A 135 -3.46 -5.11 21.25
C ALA A 135 -4.06 -3.76 20.88
N GLU A 136 -4.79 -3.19 21.81
CA GLU A 136 -5.35 -1.85 21.68
C GLU A 136 -4.88 -0.98 22.84
N VAL A 137 -4.51 0.26 22.55
CA VAL A 137 -4.15 1.28 23.50
C VAL A 137 -4.76 2.61 23.12
N ASN A 138 -4.80 3.56 24.03
CA ASN A 138 -5.21 4.94 23.75
C ASN A 138 -3.98 5.87 23.81
N SER A 139 -3.98 6.91 22.96
CA SER A 139 -3.01 7.99 23.08
C SER A 139 -3.22 8.76 24.42
N ASP A 140 -2.13 9.18 25.03
CA ASP A 140 -2.14 9.99 26.25
C ASP A 140 -2.49 11.46 25.99
N GLN A 141 -2.43 12.30 27.03
CA GLN A 141 -2.74 13.73 26.96
C GLN A 141 -1.81 14.51 26.00
N THR A 142 -0.64 13.97 25.70
CA THR A 142 0.32 14.56 24.76
C THR A 142 0.25 13.94 23.36
N GLY A 143 -0.73 13.06 23.14
CA GLY A 143 -0.92 12.30 21.89
C GLY A 143 0.03 11.11 21.76
N LEU A 144 0.89 10.82 22.73
CA LEU A 144 1.87 9.74 22.67
C LEU A 144 1.23 8.38 22.96
N PHE A 145 1.78 7.35 22.33
CA PHE A 145 1.44 5.95 22.57
C PHE A 145 2.62 5.04 22.27
N ALA A 146 2.64 3.85 22.84
CA ALA A 146 3.73 2.90 22.62
C ALA A 146 3.25 1.45 22.69
N LEU A 147 3.98 0.57 21.99
CA LEU A 147 3.90 -0.88 22.16
C LEU A 147 5.29 -1.40 22.53
N THR A 148 5.35 -2.16 23.65
CA THR A 148 6.58 -2.80 24.11
C THR A 148 6.30 -4.20 24.66
N GLY A 149 7.34 -4.99 24.92
CA GLY A 149 7.20 -6.32 25.55
C GLY A 149 6.51 -7.35 24.67
N ARG A 150 6.57 -7.18 23.35
CA ARG A 150 6.08 -8.12 22.35
C ARG A 150 7.24 -8.59 21.49
N THR A 151 7.05 -9.75 20.84
CA THR A 151 8.01 -10.30 19.87
C THR A 151 7.28 -10.66 18.59
N GLY A 152 7.95 -10.51 17.44
CA GLY A 152 7.40 -10.84 16.14
C GLY A 152 8.30 -10.38 15.01
N THR A 153 7.84 -10.60 13.80
CA THR A 153 8.56 -10.28 12.55
C THR A 153 8.09 -8.97 11.94
N GLN A 154 6.81 -8.65 12.12
CA GLN A 154 6.13 -7.51 11.49
C GLN A 154 5.10 -6.92 12.45
N LEU A 155 4.86 -5.62 12.30
CA LEU A 155 3.85 -4.87 13.05
C LEU A 155 3.03 -4.00 12.09
N TYR A 156 1.72 -4.05 12.25
CA TYR A 156 0.74 -3.15 11.64
C TYR A 156 0.19 -2.23 12.73
N VAL A 157 0.03 -0.97 12.40
CA VAL A 157 -0.50 0.03 13.31
C VAL A 157 -1.60 0.82 12.62
N SER A 158 -2.78 0.81 13.19
CA SER A 158 -3.87 1.69 12.75
C SER A 158 -4.30 2.60 13.90
N VAL A 159 -4.71 3.82 13.55
CA VAL A 159 -5.09 4.86 14.51
C VAL A 159 -6.43 5.44 14.09
N GLY A 160 -7.33 5.57 15.04
CA GLY A 160 -8.65 6.17 14.81
C GLY A 160 -9.16 6.90 16.04
N LYS A 161 -10.16 7.76 15.83
CA LYS A 161 -10.91 8.40 16.90
C LYS A 161 -12.29 8.78 16.40
N ASP A 162 -13.32 8.55 17.22
CA ASP A 162 -14.68 8.97 16.90
C ASP A 162 -14.74 10.49 16.67
N GLY A 163 -15.44 10.89 15.62
CA GLY A 163 -15.51 12.29 15.21
C GLY A 163 -14.28 12.80 14.44
N TYR A 164 -13.38 11.91 14.02
CA TYR A 164 -12.21 12.27 13.20
C TYR A 164 -12.15 11.42 11.93
N TYR A 165 -11.54 11.97 10.89
CA TYR A 165 -11.04 11.22 9.73
C TYR A 165 -9.61 10.78 9.99
N THR A 166 -9.29 9.59 9.52
CA THR A 166 -7.91 9.07 9.55
C THR A 166 -7.25 9.36 8.21
N SER A 167 -6.02 9.88 8.23
CA SER A 167 -5.28 10.08 7.01
C SER A 167 -4.97 8.76 6.30
N PRO A 168 -5.16 8.69 4.99
CA PRO A 168 -4.72 7.54 4.20
C PRO A 168 -3.18 7.37 4.18
N ARG A 169 -2.44 8.42 4.54
CA ARG A 169 -0.97 8.41 4.65
C ARG A 169 -0.48 7.99 6.03
N ASN A 170 -1.39 7.83 6.99
CA ASN A 170 -1.04 7.40 8.35
C ASN A 170 -0.32 6.04 8.33
N GLY A 171 0.78 6.00 9.08
CA GLY A 171 1.61 4.82 9.19
C GLY A 171 2.60 4.62 8.05
N GLY A 172 2.66 5.53 7.08
CA GLY A 172 3.70 5.72 6.03
C GLY A 172 4.05 4.52 5.16
N ALA A 173 3.88 3.30 5.63
CA ALA A 173 4.34 2.11 4.93
C ALA A 173 3.54 0.84 5.22
N GLY A 174 2.42 0.93 5.89
CA GLY A 174 1.60 -0.24 6.18
C GLY A 174 2.28 -1.26 7.11
N ILE A 175 3.42 -1.82 6.72
CA ILE A 175 4.07 -2.91 7.46
C ILE A 175 5.42 -2.46 8.00
N LEU A 176 5.59 -2.48 9.32
CA LEU A 176 6.86 -2.24 9.99
C LEU A 176 7.57 -3.58 10.23
N ARG A 177 8.74 -3.73 9.63
CA ARG A 177 9.49 -5.00 9.67
C ARG A 177 10.54 -4.96 10.77
N TYR A 178 10.55 -5.98 11.62
CA TYR A 178 11.49 -6.11 12.72
C TYR A 178 12.57 -7.15 12.43
N ALA A 179 12.28 -8.15 11.60
CA ALA A 179 13.27 -9.14 11.18
C ALA A 179 13.94 -8.71 9.86
N ALA A 180 15.27 -8.74 9.81
CA ALA A 180 16.06 -8.39 8.62
C ALA A 180 15.72 -9.24 7.40
N ALA A 181 15.29 -10.46 7.63
CA ALA A 181 14.81 -11.37 6.61
C ALA A 181 13.66 -10.80 5.77
N TYR A 182 12.87 -9.85 6.28
CA TYR A 182 11.75 -9.23 5.58
C TYR A 182 12.09 -7.89 4.92
N GLY A 183 13.35 -7.54 4.81
CA GLY A 183 13.82 -6.30 4.18
C GLY A 183 14.33 -5.28 5.19
N GLN A 184 14.16 -3.99 4.89
CA GLN A 184 14.67 -2.93 5.76
C GLN A 184 14.02 -2.99 7.15
N VAL A 185 14.85 -3.13 8.19
CA VAL A 185 14.40 -3.22 9.58
C VAL A 185 13.97 -1.86 10.10
N PHE A 186 12.76 -1.79 10.67
CA PHE A 186 12.30 -0.64 11.41
C PHE A 186 13.08 -0.49 12.71
N ARG A 187 13.60 0.71 12.96
CA ARG A 187 14.33 1.05 14.19
C ARG A 187 13.52 2.04 15.00
N PRO A 188 12.93 1.61 16.12
CA PRO A 188 12.13 2.49 16.98
C PRO A 188 13.02 3.50 17.68
N ASP A 189 12.62 4.77 17.67
CA ASP A 189 13.28 5.85 18.39
C ASP A 189 12.25 6.60 19.22
N PRO A 190 12.28 6.53 20.56
CA PRO A 190 11.32 7.21 21.42
C PRO A 190 11.42 8.74 21.32
N SER A 191 12.57 9.30 20.89
CA SER A 191 12.75 10.73 20.67
C SER A 191 12.18 11.22 19.35
N LYS A 192 11.88 10.29 18.43
CA LYS A 192 11.31 10.56 17.09
C LYS A 192 10.13 9.62 16.82
N PRO A 193 9.02 9.77 17.55
CA PRO A 193 7.87 8.92 17.35
C PRO A 193 7.31 9.04 15.93
N VAL A 194 6.74 7.96 15.43
CA VAL A 194 6.03 7.95 14.15
C VAL A 194 4.77 8.80 14.30
N LEU A 195 4.57 9.75 13.38
CA LEU A 195 3.44 10.67 13.42
C LEU A 195 2.23 10.08 12.70
N TYR A 196 1.08 10.21 13.33
CA TYR A 196 -0.23 9.87 12.81
C TYR A 196 -1.11 11.11 12.84
N TYR A 197 -1.78 11.39 11.73
CA TYR A 197 -2.63 12.57 11.62
C TYR A 197 -4.10 12.18 11.58
N LEU A 198 -4.89 12.87 12.36
CA LEU A 198 -6.36 12.81 12.36
C LEU A 198 -6.91 14.20 12.05
N HIS A 199 -8.00 14.26 11.31
CA HIS A 199 -8.71 15.51 11.02
C HIS A 199 -10.08 15.47 11.68
N LYS A 200 -10.37 16.47 12.51
CA LYS A 200 -11.68 16.57 13.16
C LYS A 200 -12.78 16.75 12.10
N LYS A 201 -13.79 15.90 12.15
CA LYS A 201 -14.94 16.01 11.26
C LYS A 201 -15.65 17.33 11.46
N GLY A 202 -15.83 18.06 10.39
CA GLY A 202 -16.62 19.29 10.33
C GLY A 202 -18.04 19.02 9.83
N GLU A 203 -18.63 20.01 9.20
CA GLU A 203 -19.92 19.83 8.53
C GLU A 203 -19.71 19.23 7.14
N PRO A 204 -20.29 18.06 6.82
CA PRO A 204 -20.14 17.47 5.53
C PRO A 204 -20.81 18.32 4.44
N ALA A 205 -20.28 18.28 3.24
CA ALA A 205 -20.91 18.89 2.08
C ALA A 205 -22.33 18.34 1.87
N LYS A 206 -23.27 19.20 1.48
CA LYS A 206 -24.67 18.81 1.26
C LYS A 206 -24.81 17.72 0.20
N SER A 207 -24.06 17.88 -0.87
CA SER A 207 -23.99 16.95 -1.99
C SER A 207 -22.59 16.96 -2.58
N LEU A 208 -22.09 15.80 -2.97
CA LEU A 208 -20.83 15.65 -3.71
C LEU A 208 -21.08 14.76 -4.92
N ILE A 209 -20.54 15.16 -6.07
CA ILE A 209 -20.46 14.30 -7.25
C ILE A 209 -19.11 13.62 -7.22
N THR A 210 -19.09 12.30 -7.14
CA THR A 210 -17.86 11.51 -7.06
C THR A 210 -17.78 10.52 -8.21
N SER A 211 -16.59 10.41 -8.82
CA SER A 211 -16.21 9.15 -9.42
C SER A 211 -15.61 8.35 -8.28
N GLN A 212 -16.26 7.30 -7.79
CA GLN A 212 -15.78 6.57 -6.63
C GLN A 212 -14.37 6.03 -6.88
N TYR A 213 -13.44 6.52 -6.08
CA TYR A 213 -12.10 5.99 -5.94
C TYR A 213 -12.17 4.80 -4.99
N GLY A 214 -11.80 3.61 -5.47
CA GLY A 214 -11.57 2.48 -4.57
C GLY A 214 -12.36 1.19 -4.82
N VAL A 215 -13.43 1.20 -5.61
CA VAL A 215 -14.11 -0.01 -6.09
C VAL A 215 -14.53 0.15 -7.55
N ARG A 216 -13.54 0.17 -8.46
CA ARG A 216 -13.67 0.06 -9.93
C ARG A 216 -14.72 0.98 -10.60
N GLN A 217 -14.91 2.20 -10.14
CA GLN A 217 -15.75 3.20 -10.82
C GLN A 217 -14.98 4.44 -11.24
N ASP A 218 -13.67 4.33 -11.42
CA ASP A 218 -12.86 5.40 -12.01
C ASP A 218 -13.37 5.73 -13.40
N TYR A 219 -13.31 7.01 -13.75
CA TYR A 219 -13.71 7.46 -15.07
C TYR A 219 -12.53 7.32 -16.04
N TRP A 220 -12.63 6.36 -16.93
CA TRP A 220 -11.64 6.10 -17.98
C TRP A 220 -11.93 6.98 -19.20
N VAL A 221 -11.05 7.91 -19.49
CA VAL A 221 -11.17 8.81 -20.63
C VAL A 221 -10.25 8.31 -21.74
N GLN A 222 -10.85 7.85 -22.82
CA GLN A 222 -10.12 7.52 -24.05
C GLN A 222 -9.76 8.82 -24.76
N ALA A 223 -8.48 9.00 -25.12
CA ALA A 223 -8.01 10.13 -25.90
C ALA A 223 -7.10 9.63 -27.05
N PRO A 224 -7.14 10.24 -28.24
CA PRO A 224 -6.21 9.92 -29.32
C PRO A 224 -4.76 10.09 -28.89
N LEU A 225 -3.86 9.30 -29.48
CA LEU A 225 -2.43 9.29 -29.14
C LEU A 225 -1.61 10.32 -29.93
N ASP A 226 -2.25 11.09 -30.79
CA ASP A 226 -1.66 12.06 -31.73
C ASP A 226 -1.70 13.51 -31.24
N GLY A 227 -2.15 13.76 -30.01
CA GLY A 227 -2.32 15.09 -29.44
C GLY A 227 -3.68 15.72 -29.69
N THR A 228 -4.59 15.06 -30.37
CA THR A 228 -5.97 15.53 -30.54
C THR A 228 -6.64 15.67 -29.17
N LYS A 229 -7.25 16.84 -28.94
CA LYS A 229 -7.91 17.16 -27.68
C LYS A 229 -9.27 16.48 -27.56
N VAL A 230 -9.55 15.97 -26.37
CA VAL A 230 -10.87 15.46 -25.98
C VAL A 230 -11.42 16.32 -24.85
N SER A 231 -12.60 16.89 -25.07
CA SER A 231 -13.34 17.61 -24.00
C SER A 231 -14.07 16.61 -23.10
N VAL A 232 -14.07 16.89 -21.81
CA VAL A 232 -14.60 15.98 -20.77
C VAL A 232 -15.57 16.76 -19.86
N ASN A 233 -16.79 16.26 -19.74
CA ASN A 233 -17.76 16.72 -18.77
C ASN A 233 -17.70 15.80 -17.53
N LEU A 234 -17.10 16.31 -16.47
CA LEU A 234 -16.94 15.56 -15.21
C LEU A 234 -18.28 15.36 -14.48
N LEU A 235 -19.23 16.29 -14.63
CA LEU A 235 -20.53 16.20 -13.98
C LEU A 235 -21.42 15.11 -14.59
N GLU A 236 -21.33 14.93 -15.89
CA GLU A 236 -22.13 13.97 -16.66
C GLU A 236 -21.35 12.69 -16.99
N ARG A 237 -20.04 12.65 -16.73
CA ARG A 237 -19.14 11.56 -17.11
C ARG A 237 -19.18 11.25 -18.63
N LYS A 238 -19.09 12.30 -19.44
CA LYS A 238 -19.15 12.20 -20.90
C LYS A 238 -17.96 12.87 -21.55
N THR A 239 -17.55 12.35 -22.70
CA THR A 239 -16.59 12.97 -23.62
C THR A 239 -17.32 13.71 -24.74
N GLY A 240 -16.62 14.63 -25.42
CA GLY A 240 -17.15 15.42 -26.53
C GLY A 240 -17.65 16.82 -26.15
N SER A 241 -17.92 17.07 -24.88
CA SER A 241 -18.27 18.40 -24.33
C SER A 241 -17.82 18.48 -22.88
N GLY A 242 -17.51 19.68 -22.38
CA GLY A 242 -17.16 19.90 -20.99
C GLY A 242 -15.97 20.83 -20.80
N PRO A 243 -15.72 21.27 -19.55
CA PRO A 243 -14.71 22.27 -19.24
C PRO A 243 -13.28 21.71 -19.19
N LEU A 244 -13.10 20.40 -19.05
CA LEU A 244 -11.79 19.78 -18.99
C LEU A 244 -11.40 19.27 -20.37
N GLU A 245 -10.28 19.75 -20.90
CA GLU A 245 -9.65 19.24 -22.12
C GLU A 245 -8.49 18.32 -21.74
N ILE A 246 -8.38 17.18 -22.41
CA ILE A 246 -7.26 16.22 -22.26
C ILE A 246 -6.62 16.02 -23.63
N SER A 247 -5.29 15.99 -23.70
CA SER A 247 -4.57 15.54 -24.88
C SER A 247 -3.34 14.71 -24.49
N GLN A 248 -2.95 13.80 -25.36
CA GLN A 248 -1.77 12.95 -25.16
C GLN A 248 -1.08 12.63 -26.50
N VAL A 249 0.25 12.60 -26.45
CA VAL A 249 1.06 12.10 -27.55
C VAL A 249 1.85 10.91 -27.05
N LYS A 250 1.58 9.75 -27.58
CA LYS A 250 2.20 8.49 -27.15
C LYS A 250 2.45 7.60 -28.36
N PRO A 251 3.51 6.78 -28.35
CA PRO A 251 3.69 5.78 -29.39
C PRO A 251 2.58 4.72 -29.32
N GLU A 252 2.10 4.27 -30.46
CA GLU A 252 0.99 3.31 -30.58
C GLU A 252 1.27 1.97 -29.87
N TYR A 253 2.56 1.56 -29.83
CA TYR A 253 3.00 0.34 -29.16
C TYR A 253 4.21 0.60 -28.27
N ALA A 254 4.03 1.37 -27.21
CA ALA A 254 5.10 1.52 -26.24
C ALA A 254 5.30 0.22 -25.45
N LYS A 255 6.44 -0.43 -25.68
CA LYS A 255 6.91 -1.46 -24.76
C LYS A 255 7.30 -0.75 -23.47
N TRP A 256 6.59 -1.03 -22.39
CA TRP A 256 6.75 -0.42 -21.07
C TRP A 256 8.19 -0.41 -20.50
N LYS A 257 9.11 -1.15 -21.11
CA LYS A 257 10.55 -1.18 -20.76
C LYS A 257 11.44 -0.29 -21.63
N THR A 258 10.88 0.34 -22.68
CA THR A 258 11.69 1.13 -23.60
C THR A 258 11.40 2.61 -23.40
N ALA A 259 12.37 3.37 -22.89
CA ALA A 259 12.26 4.82 -22.79
C ALA A 259 12.03 5.43 -24.19
N THR A 260 10.89 6.09 -24.35
CA THR A 260 10.49 6.79 -25.56
C THR A 260 9.83 8.11 -25.19
N GLU A 261 9.73 9.02 -26.15
CA GLU A 261 9.10 10.32 -25.90
C GLU A 261 7.60 10.16 -25.76
N TRP A 262 7.03 10.86 -24.79
CA TRP A 262 5.59 10.94 -24.63
C TRP A 262 5.20 12.19 -23.87
N SER A 263 3.95 12.60 -24.03
CA SER A 263 3.39 13.73 -23.29
C SER A 263 1.92 13.51 -22.96
N PHE A 264 1.47 14.23 -21.93
CA PHE A 264 0.09 14.28 -21.52
C PHE A 264 -0.20 15.69 -21.00
N SER A 265 -1.37 16.23 -21.33
CA SER A 265 -1.82 17.50 -20.76
C SER A 265 -3.30 17.51 -20.41
N MET A 266 -3.63 18.33 -19.42
CA MET A 266 -5.00 18.68 -19.03
C MET A 266 -5.14 20.21 -19.04
N ARG A 267 -6.28 20.72 -19.49
CA ARG A 267 -6.57 22.15 -19.51
C ARG A 267 -8.01 22.43 -19.08
N ILE A 268 -8.20 23.49 -18.29
CA ILE A 268 -9.49 24.06 -17.95
C ILE A 268 -9.43 25.55 -18.30
N PRO A 269 -9.90 25.99 -19.48
CA PRO A 269 -9.71 27.35 -19.97
C PRO A 269 -10.23 28.46 -19.03
N ASN A 270 -11.37 28.24 -18.38
CA ASN A 270 -12.02 29.17 -17.46
C ASN A 270 -11.96 28.67 -16.01
N GLY A 271 -10.76 28.22 -15.58
CA GLY A 271 -10.54 27.66 -14.26
C GLY A 271 -9.11 27.20 -14.11
N GLY A 272 -8.92 25.95 -13.65
CA GLY A 272 -7.59 25.37 -13.60
C GLY A 272 -7.36 24.38 -12.48
N PHE A 273 -6.08 24.17 -12.20
CA PHE A 273 -5.53 23.18 -11.30
C PHE A 273 -4.62 23.83 -10.27
N VAL A 274 -4.68 23.36 -9.04
CA VAL A 274 -3.68 23.56 -7.98
C VAL A 274 -3.27 22.20 -7.50
N GLU A 275 -1.96 21.90 -7.44
CA GLU A 275 -1.48 20.62 -6.93
C GLU A 275 -1.89 20.46 -5.46
N GLU A 276 -2.51 19.33 -5.14
CA GLU A 276 -2.94 18.99 -3.79
C GLU A 276 -1.73 18.49 -2.99
N ALA A 277 -1.46 19.12 -1.87
CA ALA A 277 -0.35 18.76 -0.98
C ALA A 277 -0.81 18.45 0.45
N GLU A 278 -2.10 18.73 0.76
CA GLU A 278 -2.63 18.58 2.10
C GLU A 278 -2.90 17.10 2.44
N GLU A 279 -2.74 16.79 3.71
CA GLU A 279 -3.06 15.48 4.28
C GLU A 279 -4.56 15.19 4.23
N PHE A 280 -5.39 16.25 4.42
CA PHE A 280 -6.85 16.21 4.40
C PHE A 280 -7.39 17.24 3.41
N PRO A 281 -7.55 16.86 2.15
CA PRO A 281 -7.84 17.80 1.07
C PRO A 281 -9.34 18.12 0.95
N PHE A 282 -9.94 18.63 2.01
CA PHE A 282 -11.37 18.95 2.05
C PHE A 282 -11.71 20.39 1.66
N HIS A 283 -10.70 21.28 1.55
CA HIS A 283 -10.94 22.70 1.30
C HIS A 283 -10.06 23.25 0.17
N PRO A 284 -10.46 23.14 -1.10
CA PRO A 284 -9.77 23.77 -2.22
C PRO A 284 -9.44 25.24 -1.96
N PRO A 285 -8.25 25.72 -2.37
CA PRO A 285 -7.89 27.14 -2.22
C PRO A 285 -8.79 28.04 -3.08
N GLU A 286 -8.86 29.34 -2.74
CA GLU A 286 -9.62 30.32 -3.52
C GLU A 286 -8.95 30.70 -4.83
N ALA A 287 -7.62 30.74 -4.84
CA ALA A 287 -6.78 31.25 -5.91
C ALA A 287 -5.59 30.33 -6.19
N GLY A 288 -4.77 30.72 -7.16
CA GLY A 288 -3.57 29.96 -7.53
C GLY A 288 -3.80 28.93 -8.63
N TYR A 289 -5.00 28.83 -9.17
CA TYR A 289 -5.34 27.90 -10.24
C TYR A 289 -4.61 28.25 -11.54
N ARG A 290 -3.92 27.28 -12.11
CA ARG A 290 -3.29 27.36 -13.43
C ARG A 290 -4.17 26.67 -14.44
N PRO A 291 -4.45 27.29 -15.60
CA PRO A 291 -5.39 26.74 -16.57
C PRO A 291 -4.93 25.43 -17.20
N GLU A 292 -3.65 25.11 -17.12
CA GLU A 292 -3.07 23.94 -17.77
C GLU A 292 -2.04 23.24 -16.88
N VAL A 293 -2.00 21.92 -16.98
CA VAL A 293 -0.98 21.04 -16.44
C VAL A 293 -0.48 20.17 -17.58
N ALA A 294 0.83 20.14 -17.82
CA ALA A 294 1.45 19.39 -18.87
C ALA A 294 2.65 18.59 -18.39
N PHE A 295 2.79 17.38 -18.89
CA PHE A 295 3.89 16.48 -18.66
C PHE A 295 4.53 16.16 -20.00
N GLN A 296 5.86 16.32 -20.07
CA GLN A 296 6.65 16.02 -21.26
C GLN A 296 7.86 15.20 -20.86
N PHE A 297 8.02 14.04 -21.44
CA PHE A 297 9.09 13.12 -21.14
C PHE A 297 9.89 12.84 -22.43
N GLN A 298 11.15 13.25 -22.42
CA GLN A 298 12.07 13.00 -23.53
C GLN A 298 12.90 11.75 -23.22
N LYS A 299 13.21 11.01 -24.27
CA LYS A 299 14.06 9.83 -24.16
C LYS A 299 15.43 10.21 -23.54
N GLY A 300 15.81 9.51 -22.46
CA GLY A 300 17.10 9.72 -21.78
C GLY A 300 17.11 10.88 -20.78
N ALA A 301 16.00 11.61 -20.60
CA ALA A 301 15.90 12.62 -19.56
C ALA A 301 15.88 11.98 -18.17
N THR A 302 16.48 12.63 -17.18
CA THR A 302 16.56 12.13 -15.79
C THR A 302 15.21 12.03 -15.08
N ASN A 303 14.24 12.82 -15.53
CA ASN A 303 12.86 12.84 -15.03
C ASN A 303 11.90 11.96 -15.84
N TRP A 304 12.43 11.12 -16.74
CA TRP A 304 11.60 10.23 -17.53
C TRP A 304 10.92 9.18 -16.66
N THR A 305 9.64 8.97 -16.87
CA THR A 305 8.83 7.96 -16.17
C THR A 305 7.85 7.30 -17.12
N THR A 306 7.40 6.11 -16.79
CA THR A 306 6.34 5.39 -17.50
C THR A 306 4.95 5.86 -17.11
N ASP A 307 4.81 6.43 -15.91
CA ASP A 307 3.52 6.70 -15.29
C ASP A 307 3.50 8.08 -14.66
N VAL A 308 2.34 8.71 -14.69
CA VAL A 308 2.02 9.92 -13.94
C VAL A 308 0.84 9.64 -13.03
N ARG A 309 1.02 9.92 -11.74
CA ARG A 309 -0.04 9.90 -10.73
C ARG A 309 0.05 11.21 -9.96
N LYS A 310 -1.03 11.99 -10.01
CA LYS A 310 -1.06 13.32 -9.40
C LYS A 310 -2.46 13.66 -8.92
N ASP A 311 -2.50 14.38 -7.81
CA ASP A 311 -3.73 14.90 -7.21
C ASP A 311 -3.77 16.42 -7.33
N TYR A 312 -4.95 16.94 -7.69
CA TYR A 312 -5.18 18.38 -7.89
C TYR A 312 -6.49 18.82 -7.23
N TYR A 313 -6.51 20.03 -6.74
CA TYR A 313 -7.73 20.80 -6.67
C TYR A 313 -8.06 21.35 -8.04
N ILE A 314 -9.34 21.31 -8.40
CA ILE A 314 -9.85 21.88 -9.67
C ILE A 314 -10.89 22.94 -9.42
N LYS A 315 -10.92 23.94 -10.31
CA LYS A 315 -11.92 24.99 -10.37
C LYS A 315 -12.40 25.15 -11.80
N PHE A 316 -13.71 25.21 -12.04
CA PHE A 316 -14.28 25.37 -13.38
C PHE A 316 -15.71 25.90 -13.32
N GLY A 317 -16.22 26.34 -14.47
CA GLY A 317 -17.62 26.79 -14.60
C GLY A 317 -17.87 28.23 -14.23
N SER A 318 -19.12 28.67 -14.49
CA SER A 318 -19.65 29.98 -14.10
C SER A 318 -21.16 29.82 -13.75
N PRO A 319 -21.55 29.84 -12.47
CA PRO A 319 -20.69 30.06 -11.29
C PRO A 319 -19.59 29.01 -11.12
N ALA A 320 -18.54 29.36 -10.38
CA ALA A 320 -17.39 28.48 -10.17
C ALA A 320 -17.78 27.27 -9.33
N LEU A 321 -17.39 26.11 -9.79
CA LEU A 321 -17.44 24.84 -9.07
C LEU A 321 -16.03 24.44 -8.63
N TYR A 322 -15.94 23.78 -7.49
CA TYR A 322 -14.68 23.33 -6.90
C TYR A 322 -14.70 21.82 -6.71
N GLY A 323 -13.54 21.22 -6.86
CA GLY A 323 -13.39 19.78 -6.67
C GLY A 323 -11.95 19.35 -6.46
N ARG A 324 -11.77 18.06 -6.32
CA ARG A 324 -10.50 17.34 -6.38
C ARG A 324 -10.49 16.47 -7.62
N LEU A 325 -9.31 16.28 -8.19
CA LEU A 325 -9.09 15.41 -9.34
C LEU A 325 -7.82 14.59 -9.13
N HIS A 326 -7.95 13.29 -9.08
CA HIS A 326 -6.85 12.34 -9.20
C HIS A 326 -6.64 12.01 -10.66
N LEU A 327 -5.40 12.12 -11.12
CA LEU A 327 -4.97 11.71 -12.45
C LEU A 327 -4.05 10.50 -12.34
N GLU A 328 -4.38 9.46 -13.11
CA GLU A 328 -3.45 8.39 -13.42
C GLU A 328 -3.38 8.18 -14.93
N THR A 329 -2.18 8.20 -15.50
CA THR A 329 -1.93 7.92 -16.92
C THR A 329 -0.56 7.27 -17.08
N SER A 330 -0.40 6.46 -18.13
CA SER A 330 0.88 5.82 -18.44
C SER A 330 1.15 5.86 -19.94
N ILE A 331 2.44 5.70 -20.29
CA ILE A 331 2.87 5.63 -21.69
C ILE A 331 2.21 4.48 -22.46
N SER A 332 1.89 3.38 -21.77
CA SER A 332 1.30 2.17 -22.36
C SER A 332 -0.23 2.20 -22.43
N ALA A 333 -0.88 3.15 -21.76
CA ALA A 333 -2.33 3.26 -21.73
C ALA A 333 -2.85 4.28 -22.75
N SER A 334 -3.86 3.91 -23.52
CA SER A 334 -4.59 4.82 -24.42
C SER A 334 -5.62 5.70 -23.69
N SER A 335 -5.89 5.40 -22.41
CA SER A 335 -6.81 6.14 -21.56
C SER A 335 -6.10 6.80 -20.41
N ALA A 336 -6.67 7.92 -19.92
CA ALA A 336 -6.39 8.47 -18.61
C ALA A 336 -7.46 8.00 -17.62
N ILE A 337 -7.06 7.76 -16.39
CA ILE A 337 -7.96 7.43 -15.29
C ILE A 337 -8.17 8.69 -14.46
N LEU A 338 -9.41 9.08 -14.27
CA LEU A 338 -9.81 10.24 -13.49
C LEU A 338 -10.65 9.80 -12.28
N GLY A 339 -10.08 9.99 -11.08
CA GLY A 339 -10.83 9.98 -9.83
C GLY A 339 -11.21 11.41 -9.44
N TYR A 340 -12.44 11.72 -9.07
CA TYR A 340 -12.79 13.08 -8.68
C TYR A 340 -13.89 13.16 -7.64
N VAL A 341 -13.87 14.29 -6.93
CA VAL A 341 -14.93 14.76 -6.03
C VAL A 341 -15.23 16.20 -6.40
N ILE A 342 -16.47 16.54 -6.69
CA ILE A 342 -16.91 17.89 -7.07
C ILE A 342 -18.07 18.30 -6.19
N ASN A 343 -18.01 19.53 -5.66
CA ASN A 343 -19.16 20.14 -4.99
C ASN A 343 -20.00 20.90 -6.01
N PRO A 344 -21.23 20.43 -6.32
CA PRO A 344 -22.08 21.04 -7.35
C PRO A 344 -22.76 22.33 -6.90
N ASP A 345 -22.74 22.70 -5.62
CA ASP A 345 -23.32 23.92 -5.09
C ASP A 345 -22.41 25.15 -5.16
N GLY A 346 -21.16 24.95 -5.64
CA GLY A 346 -20.15 26.00 -5.74
C GLY A 346 -19.40 26.28 -4.44
N SER A 347 -19.71 25.57 -3.37
CA SER A 347 -18.93 25.63 -2.12
C SER A 347 -17.58 24.96 -2.28
N ARG A 348 -16.58 25.44 -1.53
CA ARG A 348 -15.26 24.82 -1.42
C ARG A 348 -15.21 23.67 -0.41
N ASN A 349 -16.33 23.36 0.22
CA ASN A 349 -16.39 22.22 1.15
C ASN A 349 -16.50 20.91 0.38
N LEU A 350 -15.47 20.07 0.46
CA LEU A 350 -15.42 18.73 -0.12
C LEU A 350 -15.45 17.64 0.94
N GLU A 351 -15.82 17.98 2.18
CA GLU A 351 -15.90 17.04 3.28
C GLU A 351 -16.98 15.99 3.00
N PRO A 352 -16.65 14.68 3.01
CA PRO A 352 -17.62 13.64 2.71
C PRO A 352 -18.62 13.47 3.85
N LYS A 353 -19.80 12.93 3.53
CA LYS A 353 -20.68 12.43 4.59
C LYS A 353 -20.05 11.23 5.27
N PRO A 354 -20.19 11.09 6.62
CA PRO A 354 -19.68 9.97 7.39
C PRO A 354 -20.20 8.63 6.90
#